data_9329b9d643944b0c4532467b4d48cddf
#
_entry.id   9329b9d643944b0c4532467b4d48cddf
#
_cell.length_a   1.000
_cell.length_b   1.000
_cell.length_c   1.000
_cell.angle_alpha   90.00
_cell.angle_beta   90.00
_cell.angle_gamma   90.00
#
_symmetry.space_group_name_H-M   'P 1'
#
loop_
_entity.id
_entity.type
_entity.pdbx_description
1 polymer ?
#
loop_
_entity_poly.entity_id
_entity_poly.type
_entity_poly.pdbx_seq_one_letter_code
_entity_poly.pdbx_strand_id
1 'polypeptide(L)'
;MSKQTDKTSQIVLSTPLSILSGGGEPICSLATQPSGAIGVIRVSGEKAIEVTDKVFHGVRGKHLTDAKGNTLHYGEILDKEGKTIDDVLVSVFRAPHSYTGENSTEISCHGSAYILNQVVKALIDAGCRQAQPGEYTQRAYMNGKMDLSQAEAVADLIAASNRATHQVALSQLKGHFSSELSLLREQLLKMTSLLELELDFSDHEELEFADRTELKALAETIHQKIKLLTDSFETGKALKKGVPVAIVGKTNVGKSTLLNCLLHEEKAIVSNIHGTTRDVIEDTTEIKGVTFRFIDTAGIRHTDDQIEKLGIERAYQKMDEAAIVLWVIDEQPTAEECTEMQRLAKGKHLIAIFNKIDSKEIERKLLNDELPTVFISAKLKQNITALEEAIYEAADIPEISENSVIITSARHYEALTHADESILRVIEALDFGLSGDLVSEDLRICLHQLADITGGQITPHEVLGNIFKHFCIGK
;
A
#
# COMPACT_ATOMS: atom_id res chain seq x y z
N MET A 1 -54.33 -39.96 -13.21
CA MET A 1 -53.67 -39.42 -14.43
C MET A 1 -52.74 -38.29 -14.00
N SER A 2 -51.52 -38.60 -14.16
CA SER A 2 -50.23 -37.94 -13.98
C SER A 2 -50.21 -36.45 -13.55
N LYS A 3 -49.69 -36.23 -12.33
CA LYS A 3 -49.11 -34.99 -11.89
C LYS A 3 -47.69 -34.89 -12.50
N GLN A 4 -47.49 -33.96 -13.41
CA GLN A 4 -46.19 -33.50 -13.81
C GLN A 4 -45.76 -32.37 -12.83
N THR A 5 -44.89 -32.68 -11.92
CA THR A 5 -44.26 -31.71 -11.04
C THR A 5 -43.13 -31.04 -11.83
N ASP A 6 -43.28 -29.75 -11.97
CA ASP A 6 -42.29 -28.81 -12.52
C ASP A 6 -41.02 -28.84 -11.64
N LYS A 7 -39.90 -29.29 -12.25
CA LYS A 7 -38.57 -29.30 -11.67
C LYS A 7 -37.71 -28.25 -12.37
N THR A 8 -38.04 -26.99 -12.16
CA THR A 8 -37.24 -25.90 -12.71
C THR A 8 -37.08 -24.80 -11.67
N SER A 9 -36.23 -25.00 -10.70
CA SER A 9 -35.56 -23.91 -9.95
C SER A 9 -34.79 -24.49 -8.76
N GLN A 10 -33.63 -25.06 -9.01
CA GLN A 10 -32.52 -25.20 -8.05
C GLN A 10 -31.28 -25.61 -8.82
N ILE A 11 -30.77 -24.70 -9.64
CA ILE A 11 -29.35 -24.73 -9.99
C ILE A 11 -28.74 -23.48 -9.35
N VAL A 12 -28.59 -23.50 -8.04
CA VAL A 12 -27.58 -22.68 -7.38
C VAL A 12 -26.28 -23.41 -7.60
N LEU A 13 -25.54 -22.94 -8.57
CA LEU A 13 -24.19 -23.34 -8.85
C LEU A 13 -23.29 -23.03 -7.66
N SER A 14 -23.17 -23.96 -6.75
CA SER A 14 -21.99 -24.08 -5.90
C SER A 14 -20.89 -24.77 -6.73
N THR A 15 -20.36 -24.08 -7.71
CA THR A 15 -19.05 -24.47 -8.27
C THR A 15 -18.05 -24.24 -7.16
N PRO A 16 -17.36 -25.29 -6.66
CA PRO A 16 -16.35 -25.05 -5.62
C PRO A 16 -15.30 -24.08 -6.16
N LEU A 17 -15.00 -23.01 -5.41
CA LEU A 17 -13.95 -22.06 -5.71
C LEU A 17 -12.58 -22.72 -6.02
N SER A 18 -12.39 -23.96 -5.61
CA SER A 18 -11.25 -24.83 -5.90
C SER A 18 -10.96 -25.09 -7.40
N ILE A 19 -11.92 -24.82 -8.30
CA ILE A 19 -11.73 -24.98 -9.77
C ILE A 19 -11.17 -23.69 -10.38
N LEU A 20 -11.33 -22.55 -9.74
CA LEU A 20 -10.87 -21.23 -10.22
C LEU A 20 -9.42 -20.89 -9.80
N SER A 21 -8.94 -21.47 -8.72
CA SER A 21 -7.52 -21.54 -8.38
C SER A 21 -6.99 -22.84 -8.99
N GLY A 22 -5.90 -22.94 -9.70
CA GLY A 22 -5.32 -24.24 -10.13
C GLY A 22 -5.26 -25.26 -8.99
N GLY A 23 -6.44 -25.54 -8.42
CA GLY A 23 -6.75 -26.06 -7.11
C GLY A 23 -6.07 -27.35 -6.81
N GLY A 24 -5.27 -27.37 -5.77
CA GLY A 24 -4.68 -28.58 -5.21
C GLY A 24 -3.24 -28.87 -5.66
N GLU A 25 -2.75 -28.32 -6.77
CA GLU A 25 -1.37 -28.51 -7.20
C GLU A 25 -0.38 -27.85 -6.23
N PRO A 26 0.58 -28.61 -5.66
CA PRO A 26 1.55 -28.03 -4.74
C PRO A 26 2.49 -27.08 -5.48
N ILE A 27 2.67 -25.89 -4.92
CA ILE A 27 3.60 -24.89 -5.42
C ILE A 27 4.79 -24.73 -4.48
N CYS A 28 5.95 -24.37 -5.04
CA CYS A 28 7.14 -24.06 -4.25
C CYS A 28 7.87 -22.83 -4.78
N SER A 29 8.51 -22.10 -3.89
CA SER A 29 9.41 -20.98 -4.25
C SER A 29 10.31 -20.60 -3.09
N LEU A 30 11.33 -19.79 -3.41
CA LEU A 30 12.14 -19.09 -2.42
C LEU A 30 11.27 -18.06 -1.68
N ALA A 31 11.30 -18.07 -0.36
CA ALA A 31 10.66 -17.08 0.50
C ALA A 31 11.65 -15.99 0.97
N THR A 32 12.96 -16.24 0.86
CA THR A 32 14.04 -15.31 1.21
C THR A 32 14.91 -15.03 0.00
N GLN A 33 15.60 -13.89 -0.01
CA GLN A 33 16.62 -13.61 -1.02
C GLN A 33 17.84 -14.53 -0.83
N PRO A 34 18.50 -15.00 -1.93
CA PRO A 34 19.74 -15.73 -1.86
C PRO A 34 20.87 -14.89 -1.24
N SER A 35 21.93 -15.57 -0.77
CA SER A 35 23.15 -14.97 -0.22
C SER A 35 23.11 -14.58 1.27
N GLY A 36 22.06 -14.93 2.00
CA GLY A 36 22.05 -14.90 3.47
C GLY A 36 22.68 -16.15 4.08
N ALA A 37 22.87 -16.19 5.40
CA ALA A 37 23.31 -17.39 6.11
C ALA A 37 22.28 -18.52 6.02
N ILE A 38 20.99 -18.18 6.05
CA ILE A 38 19.86 -19.10 5.98
C ILE A 38 18.94 -18.67 4.83
N GLY A 39 18.47 -19.65 4.08
CA GLY A 39 17.42 -19.45 3.10
C GLY A 39 16.19 -20.28 3.44
N VAL A 40 15.02 -19.79 3.09
CA VAL A 40 13.73 -20.47 3.32
C VAL A 40 13.04 -20.71 1.99
N ILE A 41 12.59 -21.95 1.78
CA ILE A 41 11.78 -22.36 0.65
C ILE A 41 10.40 -22.73 1.19
N ARG A 42 9.35 -22.15 0.61
CA ARG A 42 7.97 -22.42 1.00
C ARG A 42 7.31 -23.36 -0.01
N VAL A 43 6.56 -24.33 0.50
CA VAL A 43 5.70 -25.23 -0.29
C VAL A 43 4.27 -25.08 0.23
N SER A 44 3.29 -24.97 -0.65
CA SER A 44 1.86 -24.89 -0.29
C SER A 44 1.00 -25.65 -1.28
N GLY A 45 -0.08 -26.26 -0.79
CA GLY A 45 -1.04 -27.02 -1.56
C GLY A 45 -1.55 -28.23 -0.80
N GLU A 46 -2.58 -28.87 -1.30
CA GLU A 46 -3.19 -30.04 -0.66
C GLU A 46 -2.16 -31.14 -0.36
N LYS A 47 -1.24 -31.41 -1.31
CA LYS A 47 -0.19 -32.43 -1.23
C LYS A 47 1.19 -31.86 -0.87
N ALA A 48 1.26 -30.67 -0.29
CA ALA A 48 2.55 -30.02 0.02
C ALA A 48 3.42 -30.83 0.97
N ILE A 49 2.82 -31.44 2.00
CA ILE A 49 3.55 -32.25 2.99
C ILE A 49 4.07 -33.55 2.35
N GLU A 50 3.23 -34.23 1.57
CA GLU A 50 3.59 -35.47 0.89
C GLU A 50 4.72 -35.29 -0.14
N VAL A 51 4.67 -34.15 -0.88
CA VAL A 51 5.73 -33.83 -1.85
C VAL A 51 7.03 -33.50 -1.14
N THR A 52 6.97 -32.74 -0.06
CA THR A 52 8.17 -32.43 0.74
C THR A 52 8.75 -33.69 1.38
N ASP A 53 7.90 -34.60 1.88
CA ASP A 53 8.34 -35.88 2.50
C ASP A 53 9.09 -36.76 1.54
N LYS A 54 8.81 -36.74 0.22
CA LYS A 54 9.54 -37.51 -0.80
C LYS A 54 11.02 -37.13 -0.93
N VAL A 55 11.36 -35.89 -0.67
CA VAL A 55 12.72 -35.35 -0.78
C VAL A 55 13.40 -35.19 0.59
N PHE A 56 12.63 -35.27 1.68
CA PHE A 56 13.11 -35.12 3.04
C PHE A 56 13.47 -36.47 3.67
N HIS A 57 14.64 -36.53 4.24
CA HIS A 57 15.09 -37.70 5.03
C HIS A 57 15.24 -37.32 6.49
N GLY A 58 14.22 -37.63 7.29
CA GLY A 58 14.17 -37.29 8.72
C GLY A 58 15.08 -38.18 9.55
N VAL A 59 15.64 -37.61 10.63
CA VAL A 59 16.44 -38.40 11.59
C VAL A 59 15.62 -39.54 12.18
N ARG A 60 16.18 -40.75 12.18
CA ARG A 60 15.55 -42.00 12.60
C ARG A 60 14.35 -42.44 11.74
N GLY A 61 14.32 -42.06 10.46
CA GLY A 61 13.25 -42.46 9.52
C GLY A 61 11.90 -41.85 9.82
N LYS A 62 11.86 -40.64 10.42
CA LYS A 62 10.60 -39.90 10.67
C LYS A 62 10.09 -39.30 9.36
N HIS A 63 8.82 -39.52 9.09
CA HIS A 63 8.11 -38.92 7.96
C HIS A 63 7.36 -37.64 8.34
N LEU A 64 7.33 -36.66 7.43
CA LEU A 64 6.58 -35.40 7.61
C LEU A 64 5.08 -35.66 7.51
N THR A 65 4.65 -36.66 6.80
CA THR A 65 3.26 -37.09 6.70
C THR A 65 2.63 -37.46 8.03
N ASP A 66 3.44 -38.00 8.98
CA ASP A 66 3.00 -38.34 10.33
C ASP A 66 3.10 -37.16 11.31
N ALA A 67 3.72 -36.04 10.88
CA ALA A 67 3.97 -34.89 11.70
C ALA A 67 2.68 -34.12 12.07
N LYS A 68 2.59 -33.62 13.28
CA LYS A 68 1.54 -32.70 13.70
C LYS A 68 1.79 -31.33 13.05
N GLY A 69 0.72 -30.53 12.87
CA GLY A 69 0.86 -29.14 12.47
C GLY A 69 1.63 -28.32 13.54
N ASN A 70 2.30 -27.27 13.11
CA ASN A 70 3.14 -26.38 13.93
C ASN A 70 4.30 -27.11 14.61
N THR A 71 4.93 -28.04 13.91
CA THR A 71 6.11 -28.77 14.39
C THR A 71 7.30 -28.58 13.48
N LEU A 72 8.50 -28.71 14.04
CA LEU A 72 9.78 -28.55 13.38
C LEU A 72 10.52 -29.89 13.33
N HIS A 73 11.08 -30.24 12.18
CA HIS A 73 11.75 -31.50 11.93
C HIS A 73 13.12 -31.25 11.34
N TYR A 74 14.16 -31.88 11.95
CA TYR A 74 15.51 -31.89 11.42
C TYR A 74 15.76 -33.12 10.54
N GLY A 75 16.46 -32.93 9.45
CA GLY A 75 16.84 -33.99 8.50
C GLY A 75 17.62 -33.43 7.32
N GLU A 76 17.67 -34.18 6.26
CA GLU A 76 18.39 -33.88 5.04
C GLU A 76 17.41 -33.75 3.86
N ILE A 77 17.72 -32.90 2.88
CA ILE A 77 17.06 -32.93 1.57
C ILE A 77 17.93 -33.69 0.59
N LEU A 78 17.32 -34.65 -0.09
CA LEU A 78 17.97 -35.50 -1.08
C LEU A 78 17.54 -35.08 -2.50
N ASP A 79 18.47 -35.22 -3.45
CA ASP A 79 18.14 -35.13 -4.87
C ASP A 79 17.48 -36.43 -5.37
N LYS A 80 17.07 -36.47 -6.65
CA LYS A 80 16.46 -37.65 -7.28
C LYS A 80 17.37 -38.88 -7.36
N GLU A 81 18.68 -38.70 -7.18
CA GLU A 81 19.70 -39.77 -7.17
C GLU A 81 19.98 -40.24 -5.74
N GLY A 82 19.31 -39.68 -4.73
CA GLY A 82 19.47 -39.99 -3.31
C GLY A 82 20.69 -39.35 -2.67
N LYS A 83 21.31 -38.37 -3.31
CA LYS A 83 22.46 -37.63 -2.76
C LYS A 83 21.97 -36.46 -1.90
N THR A 84 22.55 -36.27 -0.73
CA THR A 84 22.29 -35.16 0.17
C THR A 84 22.64 -33.84 -0.50
N ILE A 85 21.65 -32.93 -0.55
CA ILE A 85 21.82 -31.55 -0.99
C ILE A 85 22.25 -30.68 0.19
N ASP A 86 21.51 -30.76 1.32
CA ASP A 86 21.79 -29.98 2.52
C ASP A 86 21.10 -30.58 3.75
N ASP A 87 21.63 -30.24 4.93
CA ASP A 87 20.96 -30.40 6.24
C ASP A 87 19.93 -29.30 6.46
N VAL A 88 18.70 -29.66 6.83
CA VAL A 88 17.58 -28.71 6.87
C VAL A 88 16.74 -28.84 8.13
N LEU A 89 16.00 -27.75 8.40
CA LEU A 89 14.88 -27.75 9.31
C LEU A 89 13.59 -27.55 8.52
N VAL A 90 12.62 -28.46 8.68
CA VAL A 90 11.32 -28.37 7.99
C VAL A 90 10.22 -28.07 9.01
N SER A 91 9.57 -26.92 8.85
CA SER A 91 8.34 -26.59 9.57
C SER A 91 7.14 -27.15 8.81
N VAL A 92 6.22 -27.80 9.54
CA VAL A 92 5.00 -28.40 8.97
C VAL A 92 3.79 -27.62 9.46
N PHE A 93 2.93 -27.16 8.54
CA PHE A 93 1.67 -26.50 8.81
C PHE A 93 0.52 -27.28 8.14
N ARG A 94 -0.53 -27.55 8.90
CA ARG A 94 -1.70 -28.24 8.37
C ARG A 94 -2.88 -27.28 8.21
N ALA A 95 -3.62 -27.49 7.14
CA ALA A 95 -4.86 -26.76 6.87
C ALA A 95 -5.82 -26.86 8.08
N PRO A 96 -6.56 -25.79 8.41
CA PRO A 96 -6.49 -24.42 7.86
C PRO A 96 -5.45 -23.51 8.54
N HIS A 97 -4.58 -24.06 9.41
CA HIS A 97 -3.64 -23.31 10.26
C HIS A 97 -2.29 -23.07 9.57
N SER A 98 -2.32 -22.45 8.39
CA SER A 98 -1.17 -22.01 7.62
C SER A 98 -1.41 -20.59 7.07
N TYR A 99 -0.41 -20.01 6.42
CA TYR A 99 -0.54 -18.70 5.76
C TYR A 99 -1.58 -18.74 4.64
N THR A 100 -1.52 -19.75 3.77
CA THR A 100 -2.44 -19.92 2.63
C THR A 100 -3.78 -20.56 3.01
N GLY A 101 -3.91 -21.12 4.22
CA GLY A 101 -5.05 -21.97 4.59
C GLY A 101 -4.95 -23.41 4.08
N GLU A 102 -3.93 -23.74 3.27
CA GLU A 102 -3.64 -25.09 2.75
C GLU A 102 -2.63 -25.81 3.64
N ASN A 103 -2.34 -27.10 3.39
CA ASN A 103 -1.15 -27.74 3.93
C ASN A 103 0.09 -27.02 3.39
N SER A 104 1.08 -26.80 4.26
CA SER A 104 2.28 -26.06 3.88
C SER A 104 3.51 -26.58 4.63
N THR A 105 4.66 -26.47 3.99
CA THR A 105 5.96 -26.69 4.62
C THR A 105 6.88 -25.51 4.35
N GLU A 106 7.75 -25.20 5.31
CA GLU A 106 8.84 -24.25 5.14
C GLU A 106 10.15 -24.97 5.43
N ILE A 107 11.04 -24.98 4.44
CA ILE A 107 12.34 -25.66 4.48
C ILE A 107 13.40 -24.59 4.69
N SER A 108 14.01 -24.59 5.87
CA SER A 108 15.15 -23.74 6.19
C SER A 108 16.45 -24.51 5.90
N CYS A 109 17.25 -23.99 5.00
CA CYS A 109 18.53 -24.55 4.56
C CYS A 109 19.62 -23.48 4.54
N HIS A 110 20.86 -23.82 4.22
CA HIS A 110 21.91 -22.82 4.03
C HIS A 110 21.58 -21.90 2.84
N GLY A 111 21.80 -20.60 3.00
CA GLY A 111 21.35 -19.55 2.06
C GLY A 111 22.18 -19.40 0.78
N SER A 112 23.01 -20.41 0.44
CA SER A 112 23.73 -20.48 -0.82
C SER A 112 22.76 -20.54 -1.99
N ALA A 113 22.93 -19.68 -3.01
CA ALA A 113 22.12 -19.72 -4.23
C ALA A 113 22.12 -21.10 -4.90
N TYR A 114 23.24 -21.81 -4.83
CA TYR A 114 23.34 -23.18 -5.36
C TYR A 114 22.41 -24.14 -4.60
N ILE A 115 22.50 -24.18 -3.27
CA ILE A 115 21.69 -25.07 -2.42
C ILE A 115 20.20 -24.77 -2.62
N LEU A 116 19.82 -23.49 -2.53
CA LEU A 116 18.42 -23.07 -2.69
C LEU A 116 17.83 -23.52 -4.03
N ASN A 117 18.59 -23.34 -5.12
CA ASN A 117 18.16 -23.79 -6.45
C ASN A 117 18.06 -25.34 -6.55
N GLN A 118 18.98 -26.07 -5.91
CA GLN A 118 18.90 -27.55 -5.91
C GLN A 118 17.69 -28.06 -5.12
N VAL A 119 17.38 -27.44 -3.97
CA VAL A 119 16.19 -27.82 -3.17
C VAL A 119 14.90 -27.51 -3.94
N VAL A 120 14.79 -26.33 -4.58
CA VAL A 120 13.62 -26.00 -5.43
C VAL A 120 13.49 -27.00 -6.57
N LYS A 121 14.60 -27.36 -7.23
CA LYS A 121 14.61 -28.37 -8.31
C LYS A 121 14.16 -29.74 -7.81
N ALA A 122 14.65 -30.20 -6.64
CA ALA A 122 14.24 -31.46 -6.06
C ALA A 122 12.71 -31.48 -5.76
N LEU A 123 12.15 -30.39 -5.26
CA LEU A 123 10.71 -30.24 -5.02
C LEU A 123 9.90 -30.26 -6.33
N ILE A 124 10.39 -29.63 -7.40
CA ILE A 124 9.75 -29.65 -8.72
C ILE A 124 9.80 -31.08 -9.29
N ASP A 125 10.94 -31.76 -9.21
CA ASP A 125 11.09 -33.16 -9.65
C ASP A 125 10.18 -34.11 -8.83
N ALA A 126 9.88 -33.77 -7.55
CA ALA A 126 8.98 -34.52 -6.69
C ALA A 126 7.47 -34.25 -6.96
N GLY A 127 7.13 -33.22 -7.74
CA GLY A 127 5.77 -32.90 -8.18
C GLY A 127 5.23 -31.55 -7.74
N CYS A 128 6.07 -30.59 -7.33
CA CYS A 128 5.69 -29.21 -7.18
C CYS A 128 5.74 -28.46 -8.52
N ARG A 129 4.95 -27.41 -8.64
CA ARG A 129 5.11 -26.36 -9.64
C ARG A 129 5.77 -25.13 -8.99
N GLN A 130 6.55 -24.39 -9.76
CA GLN A 130 7.04 -23.10 -9.29
C GLN A 130 5.89 -22.13 -9.09
N ALA A 131 5.87 -21.43 -7.95
CA ALA A 131 4.86 -20.43 -7.64
C ALA A 131 5.01 -19.19 -8.53
N GLN A 132 3.88 -18.58 -8.89
CA GLN A 132 3.82 -17.29 -9.56
C GLN A 132 3.98 -16.15 -8.55
N PRO A 133 4.28 -14.92 -9.00
CA PRO A 133 4.29 -13.73 -8.12
C PRO A 133 2.95 -13.60 -7.38
N GLY A 134 3.01 -13.40 -6.05
CA GLY A 134 1.84 -13.22 -5.20
C GLY A 134 0.93 -14.44 -5.01
N GLU A 135 1.26 -15.61 -5.55
CA GLU A 135 0.36 -16.77 -5.56
C GLU A 135 0.01 -17.27 -4.16
N TYR A 136 0.93 -17.23 -3.20
CA TYR A 136 0.62 -17.63 -1.81
C TYR A 136 -0.41 -16.68 -1.17
N THR A 137 -0.27 -15.37 -1.37
CA THR A 137 -1.21 -14.38 -0.84
C THR A 137 -2.56 -14.47 -1.57
N GLN A 138 -2.55 -14.73 -2.88
CA GLN A 138 -3.77 -14.98 -3.64
C GLN A 138 -4.52 -16.21 -3.10
N ARG A 139 -3.82 -17.32 -2.81
CA ARG A 139 -4.42 -18.52 -2.20
C ARG A 139 -4.95 -18.23 -0.79
N ALA A 140 -4.22 -17.45 0.01
CA ALA A 140 -4.69 -17.00 1.32
C ALA A 140 -6.01 -16.21 1.21
N TYR A 141 -6.12 -15.28 0.27
CA TYR A 141 -7.36 -14.55 -0.03
C TYR A 141 -8.47 -15.50 -0.47
N MET A 142 -8.23 -16.38 -1.45
CA MET A 142 -9.22 -17.35 -1.94
C MET A 142 -9.72 -18.31 -0.86
N ASN A 143 -8.87 -18.65 0.11
CA ASN A 143 -9.20 -19.50 1.24
C ASN A 143 -9.78 -18.71 2.45
N GLY A 144 -10.10 -17.42 2.27
CA GLY A 144 -10.73 -16.60 3.31
C GLY A 144 -9.85 -16.29 4.52
N LYS A 145 -8.51 -16.38 4.38
CA LYS A 145 -7.56 -16.03 5.45
C LYS A 145 -7.43 -14.51 5.62
N MET A 146 -7.70 -13.78 4.58
CA MET A 146 -7.69 -12.31 4.51
C MET A 146 -8.59 -11.84 3.38
N ASP A 147 -9.04 -10.60 3.41
CA ASP A 147 -9.73 -9.96 2.31
C ASP A 147 -8.74 -9.35 1.29
N LEU A 148 -9.27 -8.79 0.20
CA LEU A 148 -8.44 -8.27 -0.89
C LEU A 148 -7.62 -7.05 -0.46
N SER A 149 -8.18 -6.16 0.37
CA SER A 149 -7.45 -4.99 0.89
C SER A 149 -6.31 -5.39 1.82
N GLN A 150 -6.50 -6.41 2.65
CA GLN A 150 -5.46 -7.00 3.50
C GLN A 150 -4.38 -7.69 2.65
N ALA A 151 -4.77 -8.38 1.57
CA ALA A 151 -3.84 -8.99 0.64
C ALA A 151 -2.93 -7.93 -0.02
N GLU A 152 -3.48 -6.81 -0.49
CA GLU A 152 -2.69 -5.69 -1.00
C GLU A 152 -1.75 -5.11 0.06
N ALA A 153 -2.22 -5.00 1.31
CA ALA A 153 -1.41 -4.51 2.43
C ALA A 153 -0.17 -5.38 2.73
N VAL A 154 -0.19 -6.68 2.40
CA VAL A 154 1.01 -7.54 2.50
C VAL A 154 2.14 -7.02 1.61
N ALA A 155 1.84 -6.63 0.36
CA ALA A 155 2.84 -6.07 -0.54
C ALA A 155 3.35 -4.71 -0.04
N ASP A 156 2.44 -3.85 0.41
CA ASP A 156 2.78 -2.54 0.95
C ASP A 156 3.65 -2.64 2.21
N LEU A 157 3.39 -3.62 3.08
CA LEU A 157 4.18 -3.87 4.29
C LEU A 157 5.61 -4.31 3.95
N ILE A 158 5.78 -5.14 2.91
CA ILE A 158 7.10 -5.59 2.45
C ILE A 158 7.88 -4.43 1.79
N ALA A 159 7.19 -3.56 1.06
CA ALA A 159 7.77 -2.41 0.38
C ALA A 159 8.00 -1.21 1.32
N ALA A 160 7.49 -1.25 2.55
CA ALA A 160 7.59 -0.15 3.49
C ALA A 160 9.06 0.16 3.82
N SER A 161 9.49 1.39 3.55
CA SER A 161 10.87 1.86 3.73
C SER A 161 11.05 2.80 4.93
N ASN A 162 9.95 3.23 5.56
CA ASN A 162 9.96 4.14 6.70
C ASN A 162 8.86 3.78 7.71
N ARG A 163 8.90 4.42 8.89
CA ARG A 163 7.97 4.16 9.99
C ARG A 163 6.51 4.44 9.61
N ALA A 164 6.24 5.52 8.90
CA ALA A 164 4.88 5.94 8.57
C ALA A 164 4.23 4.94 7.59
N THR A 165 4.92 4.56 6.51
CA THR A 165 4.43 3.55 5.55
C THR A 165 4.24 2.19 6.19
N HIS A 166 5.15 1.78 7.09
CA HIS A 166 5.00 0.54 7.86
C HIS A 166 3.74 0.55 8.73
N GLN A 167 3.47 1.64 9.46
CA GLN A 167 2.29 1.76 10.32
C GLN A 167 0.99 1.70 9.53
N VAL A 168 0.91 2.41 8.40
CA VAL A 168 -0.28 2.39 7.52
C VAL A 168 -0.52 0.99 6.95
N ALA A 169 0.51 0.35 6.40
CA ALA A 169 0.39 -1.01 5.85
C ALA A 169 0.01 -2.03 6.93
N LEU A 170 0.57 -1.92 8.13
CA LEU A 170 0.23 -2.78 9.26
C LEU A 170 -1.21 -2.59 9.73
N SER A 171 -1.70 -1.34 9.79
CA SER A 171 -3.10 -1.03 10.11
C SER A 171 -4.07 -1.67 9.11
N GLN A 172 -3.79 -1.57 7.81
CA GLN A 172 -4.59 -2.20 6.76
C GLN A 172 -4.55 -3.72 6.87
N LEU A 173 -3.37 -4.31 7.07
CA LEU A 173 -3.22 -5.77 7.24
C LEU A 173 -3.97 -6.28 8.47
N LYS A 174 -4.02 -5.53 9.57
CA LYS A 174 -4.82 -5.85 10.77
C LYS A 174 -6.34 -5.74 10.52
N GLY A 175 -6.78 -5.23 9.37
CA GLY A 175 -8.17 -5.17 8.95
C GLY A 175 -8.94 -3.94 9.47
N HIS A 176 -8.26 -2.90 9.96
CA HIS A 176 -8.95 -1.69 10.43
C HIS A 176 -9.75 -1.03 9.28
N PHE A 177 -9.17 -0.96 8.09
CA PHE A 177 -9.86 -0.46 6.90
C PHE A 177 -11.08 -1.31 6.52
N SER A 178 -10.93 -2.63 6.50
CA SER A 178 -12.02 -3.56 6.21
C SER A 178 -13.15 -3.47 7.24
N SER A 179 -12.81 -3.22 8.51
CA SER A 179 -13.81 -3.00 9.57
C SER A 179 -14.61 -1.72 9.33
N GLU A 180 -13.96 -0.61 8.96
CA GLU A 180 -14.66 0.63 8.61
C GLU A 180 -15.60 0.44 7.40
N LEU A 181 -15.13 -0.25 6.35
CA LEU A 181 -15.97 -0.56 5.18
C LEU A 181 -17.14 -1.46 5.55
N SER A 182 -16.96 -2.41 6.47
CA SER A 182 -18.04 -3.28 6.95
C SER A 182 -19.12 -2.49 7.68
N LEU A 183 -18.74 -1.51 8.52
CA LEU A 183 -19.70 -0.62 9.19
C LEU A 183 -20.48 0.24 8.19
N LEU A 184 -19.81 0.80 7.17
CA LEU A 184 -20.49 1.55 6.11
C LEU A 184 -21.44 0.66 5.34
N ARG A 185 -21.03 -0.56 5.01
CA ARG A 185 -21.86 -1.55 4.33
C ARG A 185 -23.11 -1.93 5.14
N GLU A 186 -22.98 -2.14 6.45
CA GLU A 186 -24.13 -2.40 7.34
C GLU A 186 -25.13 -1.23 7.32
N GLN A 187 -24.65 -0.01 7.38
CA GLN A 187 -25.49 1.18 7.34
C GLN A 187 -26.25 1.29 6.01
N LEU A 188 -25.56 1.07 4.88
CA LEU A 188 -26.16 1.06 3.55
C LEU A 188 -27.19 -0.05 3.39
N LEU A 189 -26.89 -1.28 3.85
CA LEU A 189 -27.84 -2.40 3.83
C LEU A 189 -29.09 -2.09 4.64
N LYS A 190 -28.95 -1.45 5.80
CA LYS A 190 -30.09 -1.00 6.61
C LYS A 190 -30.98 -0.04 5.82
N MET A 191 -30.38 0.96 5.15
CA MET A 191 -31.12 1.90 4.30
C MET A 191 -31.85 1.20 3.16
N THR A 192 -31.15 0.32 2.43
CA THR A 192 -31.73 -0.44 1.32
C THR A 192 -32.90 -1.29 1.78
N SER A 193 -32.75 -2.01 2.91
CA SER A 193 -33.83 -2.85 3.45
C SER A 193 -35.05 -2.05 3.87
N LEU A 194 -34.90 -0.87 4.44
CA LEU A 194 -36.03 0.00 4.82
C LEU A 194 -36.76 0.50 3.58
N LEU A 195 -36.04 0.87 2.51
CA LEU A 195 -36.66 1.31 1.26
C LEU A 195 -37.34 0.16 0.49
N GLU A 196 -36.75 -1.03 0.49
CA GLU A 196 -37.38 -2.23 -0.12
C GLU A 196 -38.65 -2.62 0.61
N LEU A 197 -38.67 -2.55 1.94
CA LEU A 197 -39.92 -2.75 2.71
C LEU A 197 -41.00 -1.73 2.35
N GLU A 198 -40.65 -0.45 2.19
CA GLU A 198 -41.58 0.60 1.75
C GLU A 198 -42.17 0.28 0.36
N LEU A 199 -41.35 -0.23 -0.56
CA LEU A 199 -41.80 -0.63 -1.91
C LEU A 199 -42.71 -1.84 -1.89
N ASP A 200 -42.40 -2.87 -1.11
CA ASP A 200 -43.19 -4.11 -1.02
C ASP A 200 -44.57 -3.89 -0.40
N PHE A 201 -44.70 -2.89 0.46
CA PHE A 201 -45.93 -2.51 1.15
C PHE A 201 -46.58 -1.23 0.62
N SER A 202 -46.15 -0.72 -0.54
CA SER A 202 -46.64 0.52 -1.16
C SER A 202 -48.14 0.51 -1.47
N ASP A 203 -48.79 -0.67 -1.52
CA ASP A 203 -50.24 -0.81 -1.68
C ASP A 203 -51.05 -0.44 -0.40
N HIS A 204 -50.35 -0.22 0.72
CA HIS A 204 -50.95 0.20 1.99
C HIS A 204 -50.58 1.68 2.26
N GLU A 205 -51.46 2.61 1.83
CA GLU A 205 -51.26 4.08 1.84
C GLU A 205 -50.94 4.73 3.22
N GLU A 206 -50.90 3.96 4.31
CA GLU A 206 -50.75 4.51 5.68
C GLU A 206 -49.43 4.10 6.39
N LEU A 207 -48.48 3.40 5.73
CA LEU A 207 -47.29 2.88 6.39
C LEU A 207 -46.00 3.50 5.80
N GLU A 208 -45.53 4.57 6.37
CA GLU A 208 -44.15 5.02 6.19
C GLU A 208 -43.22 4.12 7.04
N PHE A 209 -42.48 3.20 6.40
CA PHE A 209 -41.55 2.31 7.06
C PHE A 209 -40.19 3.00 7.36
N ALA A 210 -39.90 4.11 6.67
CA ALA A 210 -38.68 4.84 6.84
C ALA A 210 -38.93 6.36 6.85
N ASP A 211 -38.59 7.01 7.97
CA ASP A 211 -38.57 8.46 8.02
C ASP A 211 -37.50 8.98 7.05
N ARG A 212 -37.91 9.73 6.03
CA ARG A 212 -37.02 10.32 5.02
C ARG A 212 -35.94 11.19 5.65
N THR A 213 -36.24 11.84 6.78
CA THR A 213 -35.28 12.67 7.53
C THR A 213 -34.20 11.81 8.18
N GLU A 214 -34.58 10.67 8.76
CA GLU A 214 -33.61 9.72 9.32
C GLU A 214 -32.73 9.07 8.25
N LEU A 215 -33.32 8.68 7.11
CA LEU A 215 -32.58 8.15 5.96
C LEU A 215 -31.56 9.16 5.43
N LYS A 216 -31.95 10.42 5.29
CA LYS A 216 -31.09 11.48 4.84
C LYS A 216 -29.93 11.72 5.82
N ALA A 217 -30.21 11.83 7.12
CA ALA A 217 -29.16 11.99 8.14
C ALA A 217 -28.16 10.83 8.14
N LEU A 218 -28.64 9.59 7.89
CA LEU A 218 -27.76 8.42 7.77
C LEU A 218 -26.92 8.49 6.49
N ALA A 219 -27.52 8.88 5.35
CA ALA A 219 -26.79 9.07 4.10
C ALA A 219 -25.71 10.14 4.20
N GLU A 220 -26.01 11.27 4.84
CA GLU A 220 -25.04 12.35 5.12
C GLU A 220 -23.89 11.86 6.02
N THR A 221 -24.19 11.02 7.02
CA THR A 221 -23.17 10.41 7.89
C THR A 221 -22.25 9.47 7.08
N ILE A 222 -22.81 8.65 6.18
CA ILE A 222 -22.06 7.77 5.29
C ILE A 222 -21.19 8.59 4.33
N HIS A 223 -21.76 9.63 3.70
CA HIS A 223 -21.02 10.54 2.84
C HIS A 223 -19.80 11.15 3.54
N GLN A 224 -19.99 11.71 4.75
CA GLN A 224 -18.89 12.29 5.52
C GLN A 224 -17.76 11.29 5.79
N LYS A 225 -18.10 10.03 6.12
CA LYS A 225 -17.09 8.99 6.36
C LYS A 225 -16.37 8.60 5.08
N ILE A 226 -17.08 8.39 3.97
CA ILE A 226 -16.47 8.08 2.67
C ILE A 226 -15.54 9.21 2.25
N LYS A 227 -15.99 10.47 2.41
CA LYS A 227 -15.19 11.65 2.08
C LYS A 227 -13.90 11.74 2.90
N LEU A 228 -13.96 11.49 4.21
CA LEU A 228 -12.75 11.45 5.05
C LEU A 228 -11.74 10.41 4.55
N LEU A 229 -12.21 9.21 4.16
CA LEU A 229 -11.36 8.17 3.59
C LEU A 229 -10.77 8.62 2.24
N THR A 230 -11.59 9.20 1.36
CA THR A 230 -11.17 9.69 0.04
C THR A 230 -10.12 10.81 0.19
N ASP A 231 -10.37 11.79 1.06
CA ASP A 231 -9.46 12.91 1.30
C ASP A 231 -8.10 12.45 1.88
N SER A 232 -8.06 11.32 2.58
CA SER A 232 -6.81 10.73 3.09
C SER A 232 -5.86 10.20 2.00
N PHE A 233 -6.33 10.05 0.74
CA PHE A 233 -5.54 9.47 -0.34
C PHE A 233 -4.31 10.29 -0.72
N GLU A 234 -4.41 11.62 -0.76
CA GLU A 234 -3.24 12.45 -1.07
C GLU A 234 -2.15 12.31 0.01
N THR A 235 -2.54 12.24 1.29
CA THR A 235 -1.62 11.90 2.38
C THR A 235 -1.01 10.51 2.19
N GLY A 236 -1.81 9.51 1.90
CA GLY A 236 -1.34 8.14 1.66
C GLY A 236 -0.38 8.02 0.48
N LYS A 237 -0.66 8.74 -0.60
CA LYS A 237 0.21 8.84 -1.78
C LYS A 237 1.54 9.53 -1.44
N ALA A 238 1.50 10.64 -0.67
CA ALA A 238 2.70 11.32 -0.21
C ALA A 238 3.54 10.42 0.70
N LEU A 239 2.93 9.68 1.62
CA LEU A 239 3.63 8.72 2.47
C LEU A 239 4.30 7.60 1.66
N LYS A 240 3.61 7.01 0.70
CA LYS A 240 4.09 5.88 -0.10
C LYS A 240 5.19 6.27 -1.10
N LYS A 241 5.05 7.43 -1.76
CA LYS A 241 6.00 7.92 -2.77
C LYS A 241 7.08 8.85 -2.22
N GLY A 242 6.95 9.30 -0.99
CA GLY A 242 7.72 10.39 -0.40
C GLY A 242 7.14 11.76 -0.75
N VAL A 243 7.19 12.69 0.22
CA VAL A 243 6.74 14.07 0.05
C VAL A 243 7.68 14.79 -0.90
N PRO A 244 7.22 15.31 -2.04
CA PRO A 244 8.09 15.94 -3.02
C PRO A 244 8.52 17.34 -2.58
N VAL A 245 9.83 17.58 -2.53
CA VAL A 245 10.46 18.83 -2.08
C VAL A 245 11.31 19.42 -3.19
N ALA A 246 11.09 20.68 -3.55
CA ALA A 246 11.95 21.41 -4.46
C ALA A 246 12.86 22.38 -3.71
N ILE A 247 14.16 22.43 -4.07
CA ILE A 247 15.13 23.41 -3.55
C ILE A 247 15.39 24.44 -4.65
N VAL A 248 14.99 25.69 -4.39
CA VAL A 248 15.10 26.81 -5.33
C VAL A 248 15.91 27.96 -4.74
N GLY A 249 16.44 28.81 -5.57
CA GLY A 249 17.24 29.99 -5.17
C GLY A 249 18.30 30.34 -6.20
N LYS A 250 18.92 31.52 -6.06
CA LYS A 250 19.97 32.03 -6.94
C LYS A 250 21.20 31.08 -6.99
N THR A 251 22.10 31.33 -7.94
CA THR A 251 23.41 30.62 -8.00
C THR A 251 24.20 30.93 -6.73
N ASN A 252 25.02 29.98 -6.29
CA ASN A 252 25.95 30.12 -5.15
C ASN A 252 25.33 30.42 -3.76
N VAL A 253 24.01 30.37 -3.59
CA VAL A 253 23.36 30.51 -2.25
C VAL A 253 23.57 29.29 -1.35
N GLY A 254 24.08 28.16 -1.90
CA GLY A 254 24.40 26.96 -1.13
C GLY A 254 23.39 25.83 -1.25
N LYS A 255 22.59 25.76 -2.33
CA LYS A 255 21.58 24.69 -2.58
C LYS A 255 22.17 23.28 -2.52
N SER A 256 23.31 23.06 -3.22
CA SER A 256 23.99 21.74 -3.22
C SER A 256 24.54 21.37 -1.85
N THR A 257 25.06 22.33 -1.10
CA THR A 257 25.55 22.11 0.26
C THR A 257 24.41 21.78 1.20
N LEU A 258 23.26 22.45 1.06
CA LEU A 258 22.06 22.18 1.83
C LEU A 258 21.51 20.80 1.52
N LEU A 259 21.37 20.44 0.23
CA LEU A 259 20.92 19.12 -0.18
C LEU A 259 21.80 18.01 0.43
N ASN A 260 23.13 18.11 0.29
CA ASN A 260 24.06 17.13 0.87
C ASN A 260 23.95 17.07 2.41
N CYS A 261 23.65 18.20 3.06
CA CYS A 261 23.45 18.25 4.48
C CYS A 261 22.16 17.51 4.92
N LEU A 262 21.06 17.68 4.19
CA LEU A 262 19.77 17.02 4.45
C LEU A 262 19.80 15.54 4.11
N LEU A 263 20.61 15.12 3.13
CA LEU A 263 20.74 13.72 2.75
C LEU A 263 21.56 12.89 3.74
N HIS A 264 22.16 13.50 4.77
CA HIS A 264 23.08 12.87 5.72
C HIS A 264 24.02 11.88 5.03
N GLU A 265 25.33 12.21 4.88
CA GLU A 265 26.33 11.38 4.18
C GLU A 265 26.50 9.94 4.73
N GLU A 266 25.79 9.56 5.76
CA GLU A 266 25.68 8.19 6.25
C GLU A 266 24.51 7.47 5.59
N LYS A 267 24.67 7.11 4.32
CA LYS A 267 23.79 6.12 3.69
C LYS A 267 23.98 4.76 4.37
N ALA A 268 23.17 4.50 5.36
CA ALA A 268 22.87 3.13 5.73
C ALA A 268 22.21 2.47 4.52
N ILE A 269 22.93 1.52 3.91
CA ILE A 269 22.48 0.36 3.12
C ILE A 269 21.04 0.44 2.63
N VAL A 270 20.79 1.20 1.57
CA VAL A 270 19.62 0.97 0.72
C VAL A 270 19.92 -0.28 -0.09
N SER A 271 19.21 -1.35 0.16
CA SER A 271 19.28 -2.58 -0.60
C SER A 271 19.11 -2.28 -2.08
N ASN A 272 20.11 -2.64 -2.90
CA ASN A 272 19.98 -2.69 -4.35
C ASN A 272 18.92 -3.72 -4.74
N ILE A 273 17.67 -3.31 -4.81
CA ILE A 273 16.64 -4.07 -5.50
C ILE A 273 16.89 -3.85 -6.98
N HIS A 274 17.66 -4.77 -7.58
CA HIS A 274 17.79 -4.88 -9.02
C HIS A 274 16.43 -5.30 -9.60
N GLY A 275 15.76 -4.40 -10.32
CA GLY A 275 14.56 -4.80 -11.05
C GLY A 275 13.61 -3.73 -11.54
N THR A 276 13.88 -2.43 -11.39
CA THR A 276 13.07 -1.40 -12.04
C THR A 276 13.93 -0.49 -12.90
N THR A 277 13.62 -0.51 -14.18
CA THR A 277 14.15 0.27 -15.29
C THR A 277 14.23 1.77 -14.97
N ARG A 278 15.38 2.39 -15.26
CA ARG A 278 15.64 3.80 -15.66
C ARG A 278 14.69 4.87 -15.10
N ASP A 279 14.44 4.90 -13.80
CA ASP A 279 13.85 6.08 -13.19
C ASP A 279 14.97 6.95 -12.62
N VAL A 280 14.83 8.26 -12.79
CA VAL A 280 15.70 9.31 -12.31
C VAL A 280 16.08 9.00 -10.86
N ILE A 281 17.37 8.92 -10.53
CA ILE A 281 17.83 8.73 -9.15
C ILE A 281 17.45 9.99 -8.39
N GLU A 282 16.30 9.95 -7.73
CA GLU A 282 15.85 11.00 -6.84
C GLU A 282 16.49 10.77 -5.46
N ASP A 283 17.00 11.83 -4.88
CA ASP A 283 17.58 11.77 -3.54
C ASP A 283 16.49 11.85 -2.49
N THR A 284 16.49 10.92 -1.54
CA THR A 284 15.47 10.85 -0.46
C THR A 284 16.12 10.93 0.91
N THR A 285 15.42 11.53 1.86
CA THR A 285 15.78 11.52 3.30
C THR A 285 14.57 11.18 4.14
N GLU A 286 14.81 10.66 5.35
CA GLU A 286 13.76 10.39 6.31
C GLU A 286 13.80 11.44 7.44
N ILE A 287 12.68 12.14 7.66
CA ILE A 287 12.51 13.10 8.75
C ILE A 287 11.33 12.65 9.59
N LYS A 288 11.52 12.40 10.88
CA LYS A 288 10.48 11.93 11.83
C LYS A 288 9.67 10.72 11.34
N GLY A 289 10.31 9.81 10.59
CA GLY A 289 9.66 8.59 10.10
C GLY A 289 8.87 8.76 8.80
N VAL A 290 9.01 9.90 8.12
CA VAL A 290 8.41 10.20 6.81
C VAL A 290 9.52 10.41 5.80
N THR A 291 9.34 9.85 4.61
CA THR A 291 10.29 10.05 3.49
C THR A 291 10.00 11.35 2.75
N PHE A 292 11.01 12.17 2.57
CA PHE A 292 11.00 13.35 1.73
C PHE A 292 11.89 13.11 0.49
N ARG A 293 11.36 13.45 -0.68
CA ARG A 293 11.97 13.20 -1.97
C ARG A 293 12.34 14.52 -2.62
N PHE A 294 13.65 14.76 -2.79
CA PHE A 294 14.15 15.98 -3.42
C PHE A 294 14.09 15.84 -4.94
N ILE A 295 13.32 16.72 -5.59
CA ILE A 295 13.10 16.70 -7.03
C ILE A 295 14.31 17.34 -7.72
N ASP A 296 14.84 16.64 -8.77
CA ASP A 296 15.91 17.08 -9.68
C ASP A 296 17.20 17.56 -9.00
N THR A 297 17.77 16.69 -8.23
CA THR A 297 19.08 16.89 -7.63
C THR A 297 20.23 16.94 -8.64
N ALA A 298 20.03 16.42 -9.86
CA ALA A 298 21.05 16.45 -10.93
C ALA A 298 21.42 17.87 -11.36
N GLY A 299 20.43 18.78 -11.49
CA GLY A 299 20.69 20.19 -11.78
C GLY A 299 21.35 20.97 -10.64
N ILE A 300 21.26 20.44 -9.42
CA ILE A 300 21.88 21.02 -8.22
C ILE A 300 23.33 20.50 -8.05
N ARG A 301 23.62 19.28 -8.51
CA ARG A 301 24.96 18.65 -8.38
C ARG A 301 25.96 19.08 -9.45
N HIS A 302 25.50 19.47 -10.64
CA HIS A 302 26.34 19.91 -11.77
C HIS A 302 26.19 21.41 -11.98
N THR A 303 27.01 22.22 -11.29
CA THR A 303 27.13 23.64 -11.50
C THR A 303 28.27 23.91 -12.54
N ASP A 304 27.91 23.93 -13.83
CA ASP A 304 28.74 24.55 -14.85
C ASP A 304 28.03 25.80 -15.41
N ASP A 305 28.79 26.91 -15.42
CA ASP A 305 28.38 28.32 -15.54
C ASP A 305 27.69 28.78 -16.84
N GLN A 306 27.15 27.90 -17.70
CA GLN A 306 26.68 28.32 -19.03
C GLN A 306 25.19 28.21 -19.33
N ILE A 307 24.31 27.92 -18.37
CA ILE A 307 22.85 27.71 -18.66
C ILE A 307 21.95 28.48 -17.68
N GLU A 308 22.18 29.76 -17.48
CA GLU A 308 21.45 30.56 -16.48
C GLU A 308 19.95 30.80 -16.85
N LYS A 309 19.60 30.98 -18.11
CA LYS A 309 18.19 31.18 -18.54
C LYS A 309 17.37 29.87 -18.63
N LEU A 310 17.98 28.79 -19.08
CA LEU A 310 17.34 27.45 -19.12
C LEU A 310 17.17 26.85 -17.71
N GLY A 311 17.99 27.27 -16.75
CA GLY A 311 17.91 26.84 -15.35
C GLY A 311 16.68 27.40 -14.62
N ILE A 312 16.28 28.62 -14.95
CA ILE A 312 15.14 29.29 -14.31
C ILE A 312 13.80 28.65 -14.77
N GLU A 313 13.62 28.41 -16.06
CA GLU A 313 12.40 27.74 -16.57
C GLU A 313 12.26 26.29 -16.06
N ARG A 314 13.36 25.56 -15.97
CA ARG A 314 13.36 24.22 -15.39
C ARG A 314 13.08 24.24 -13.87
N ALA A 315 13.60 25.20 -13.14
CA ALA A 315 13.31 25.38 -11.72
C ALA A 315 11.81 25.64 -11.49
N TYR A 316 11.14 26.37 -12.38
CA TYR A 316 9.70 26.61 -12.31
C TYR A 316 8.87 25.37 -12.61
N GLN A 317 9.22 24.60 -13.64
CA GLN A 317 8.53 23.33 -13.94
C GLN A 317 8.60 22.34 -12.78
N LYS A 318 9.71 22.36 -12.03
CA LYS A 318 9.91 21.47 -10.87
C LYS A 318 9.16 21.91 -9.63
N MET A 319 8.96 23.19 -9.47
CA MET A 319 8.08 23.70 -8.41
C MET A 319 6.66 23.18 -8.59
N ASP A 320 6.20 22.92 -9.83
CA ASP A 320 4.84 22.40 -10.08
C ASP A 320 4.61 21.00 -9.53
N GLU A 321 5.65 20.17 -9.48
CA GLU A 321 5.59 18.80 -8.94
C GLU A 321 5.81 18.74 -7.41
N ALA A 322 6.31 19.83 -6.80
CA ALA A 322 6.63 19.88 -5.38
C ALA A 322 5.39 20.18 -4.52
N ALA A 323 5.29 19.53 -3.36
CA ALA A 323 4.40 19.92 -2.29
C ALA A 323 5.03 21.00 -1.39
N ILE A 324 6.35 20.91 -1.19
CA ILE A 324 7.12 21.85 -0.37
C ILE A 324 8.19 22.52 -1.22
N VAL A 325 8.32 23.82 -1.10
CA VAL A 325 9.33 24.62 -1.79
C VAL A 325 10.28 25.25 -0.76
N LEU A 326 11.57 24.86 -0.82
CA LEU A 326 12.64 25.42 0.00
C LEU A 326 13.33 26.55 -0.78
N TRP A 327 13.00 27.78 -0.45
CA TRP A 327 13.60 28.96 -1.07
C TRP A 327 14.86 29.38 -0.34
N VAL A 328 16.02 29.03 -0.91
CA VAL A 328 17.36 29.29 -0.31
C VAL A 328 17.85 30.67 -0.75
N ILE A 329 18.16 31.52 0.21
CA ILE A 329 18.65 32.89 0.05
C ILE A 329 19.85 33.12 0.99
N ASP A 330 20.77 34.00 0.63
CA ASP A 330 21.95 34.38 1.45
C ASP A 330 22.07 35.90 1.66
N GLU A 331 21.05 36.64 1.23
CA GLU A 331 20.87 38.08 1.46
C GLU A 331 19.36 38.41 1.50
N GLN A 332 19.02 39.63 1.99
CA GLN A 332 17.62 40.03 2.09
C GLN A 332 17.02 40.18 0.68
N PRO A 333 15.94 39.46 0.35
CA PRO A 333 15.31 39.54 -0.96
C PRO A 333 14.51 40.87 -1.10
N THR A 334 14.33 41.28 -2.33
CA THR A 334 13.48 42.42 -2.64
C THR A 334 11.99 42.09 -2.48
N ALA A 335 11.14 43.09 -2.34
CA ALA A 335 9.67 42.92 -2.27
C ALA A 335 9.12 42.25 -3.54
N GLU A 336 9.73 42.53 -4.72
CA GLU A 336 9.37 41.95 -6.00
C GLU A 336 9.69 40.45 -6.01
N GLU A 337 10.89 40.06 -5.53
CA GLU A 337 11.31 38.65 -5.42
C GLU A 337 10.41 37.85 -4.46
N CYS A 338 10.01 38.46 -3.34
CA CYS A 338 9.07 37.84 -2.40
C CYS A 338 7.70 37.61 -3.05
N THR A 339 7.15 38.61 -3.73
CA THR A 339 5.85 38.55 -4.40
C THR A 339 5.87 37.48 -5.51
N GLU A 340 6.92 37.45 -6.31
CA GLU A 340 7.07 36.47 -7.40
C GLU A 340 7.20 35.05 -6.84
N MET A 341 8.00 34.83 -5.78
CA MET A 341 8.13 33.52 -5.16
C MET A 341 6.82 33.02 -4.54
N GLN A 342 6.07 33.88 -3.87
CA GLN A 342 4.73 33.55 -3.35
C GLN A 342 3.74 33.22 -4.47
N ARG A 343 3.81 33.94 -5.60
CA ARG A 343 2.98 33.66 -6.77
C ARG A 343 3.28 32.28 -7.37
N LEU A 344 4.57 31.92 -7.48
CA LEU A 344 5.03 30.65 -8.05
C LEU A 344 4.76 29.47 -7.11
N ALA A 345 4.83 29.67 -5.80
CA ALA A 345 4.53 28.68 -4.79
C ALA A 345 3.04 28.62 -4.41
N LYS A 346 2.14 29.23 -5.17
CA LYS A 346 0.71 29.23 -4.87
C LYS A 346 0.16 27.80 -4.81
N GLY A 347 -0.48 27.45 -3.67
CA GLY A 347 -1.00 26.09 -3.41
C GLY A 347 0.06 25.10 -2.93
N LYS A 348 1.24 25.59 -2.55
CA LYS A 348 2.37 24.79 -2.03
C LYS A 348 2.84 25.39 -0.72
N HIS A 349 3.55 24.59 0.09
CA HIS A 349 4.15 25.08 1.33
C HIS A 349 5.52 25.69 1.03
N LEU A 350 5.62 27.01 1.14
CA LEU A 350 6.86 27.76 0.91
C LEU A 350 7.60 27.99 2.23
N ILE A 351 8.87 27.61 2.30
CA ILE A 351 9.78 27.86 3.43
C ILE A 351 10.96 28.72 2.94
N ALA A 352 11.16 29.88 3.50
CA ALA A 352 12.34 30.69 3.24
C ALA A 352 13.53 30.24 4.11
N ILE A 353 14.68 30.02 3.49
CA ILE A 353 15.88 29.54 4.17
C ILE A 353 17.00 30.58 3.98
N PHE A 354 17.31 31.30 5.04
CA PHE A 354 18.52 32.15 5.08
C PHE A 354 19.74 31.30 5.39
N ASN A 355 20.56 31.08 4.37
CA ASN A 355 21.78 30.28 4.51
C ASN A 355 23.01 31.17 4.72
N LYS A 356 24.13 30.58 5.13
CA LYS A 356 25.45 31.24 5.36
C LYS A 356 25.45 32.22 6.55
N ILE A 357 24.69 31.97 7.60
CA ILE A 357 24.69 32.77 8.83
C ILE A 357 26.06 32.81 9.54
N ASP A 358 26.98 31.93 9.15
CA ASP A 358 28.34 31.84 9.65
C ASP A 358 29.29 32.89 9.03
N SER A 359 28.95 33.42 7.85
CA SER A 359 29.84 34.28 7.06
C SER A 359 29.28 35.66 6.77
N LYS A 360 27.99 35.88 7.00
CA LYS A 360 27.27 37.14 6.75
C LYS A 360 26.46 37.52 7.99
N GLU A 361 26.56 38.78 8.44
CA GLU A 361 25.62 39.37 9.38
C GLU A 361 24.30 39.62 8.62
N ILE A 362 23.40 38.64 8.67
CA ILE A 362 22.06 38.79 8.12
C ILE A 362 21.19 39.38 9.24
N GLU A 363 20.64 40.58 9.01
CA GLU A 363 19.57 41.07 9.90
C GLU A 363 18.50 39.99 10.01
N ARG A 364 18.29 39.44 11.21
CA ARG A 364 17.28 38.41 11.47
C ARG A 364 15.88 39.03 11.44
N LYS A 365 15.56 39.63 10.30
CA LYS A 365 14.24 40.20 10.05
C LYS A 365 13.43 39.17 9.27
N LEU A 366 12.30 38.77 9.83
CA LEU A 366 11.34 37.90 9.12
C LEU A 366 10.91 38.61 7.83
N LEU A 367 10.78 37.88 6.75
CA LEU A 367 10.36 38.41 5.44
C LEU A 367 8.91 38.86 5.48
N ASN A 368 8.08 38.10 6.17
CA ASN A 368 6.68 38.39 6.47
C ASN A 368 6.27 37.48 7.66
N ASP A 369 5.37 37.91 8.52
CA ASP A 369 4.89 37.15 9.66
C ASP A 369 4.17 35.85 9.25
N GLU A 370 3.72 35.75 8.00
CA GLU A 370 3.02 34.57 7.44
C GLU A 370 3.96 33.57 6.73
N LEU A 371 5.24 33.95 6.42
CA LEU A 371 6.15 33.09 5.69
C LEU A 371 7.10 32.36 6.65
N PRO A 372 7.01 31.03 6.81
CA PRO A 372 7.96 30.27 7.60
C PRO A 372 9.40 30.55 7.16
N THR A 373 10.23 31.01 8.08
CA THR A 373 11.61 31.46 7.80
C THR A 373 12.58 30.76 8.74
N VAL A 374 13.59 30.10 8.20
CA VAL A 374 14.62 29.38 8.96
C VAL A 374 16.00 29.94 8.62
N PHE A 375 16.82 30.22 9.64
CA PHE A 375 18.19 30.72 9.50
C PHE A 375 19.19 29.62 9.77
N ILE A 376 20.03 29.26 8.77
CA ILE A 376 20.95 28.12 8.83
C ILE A 376 22.37 28.45 8.38
N SER A 377 23.32 27.61 8.78
CA SER A 377 24.58 27.43 8.04
C SER A 377 24.65 25.97 7.56
N ALA A 378 24.36 25.73 6.27
CA ALA A 378 24.49 24.41 5.69
C ALA A 378 25.96 23.90 5.76
N LYS A 379 26.95 24.80 5.65
CA LYS A 379 28.38 24.46 5.74
C LYS A 379 28.78 23.96 7.13
N LEU A 380 28.31 24.62 8.19
CA LEU A 380 28.64 24.28 9.58
C LEU A 380 27.56 23.38 10.23
N LYS A 381 26.55 22.93 9.49
CA LYS A 381 25.40 22.13 9.96
C LYS A 381 24.66 22.77 11.15
N GLN A 382 24.57 24.12 11.17
CA GLN A 382 23.87 24.86 12.22
C GLN A 382 22.40 24.99 11.88
N ASN A 383 21.54 24.78 12.88
CA ASN A 383 20.08 24.88 12.80
C ASN A 383 19.41 23.95 11.75
N ILE A 384 20.07 22.86 11.38
CA ILE A 384 19.49 21.89 10.42
C ILE A 384 18.27 21.19 11.02
N THR A 385 18.31 20.83 12.30
CA THR A 385 17.15 20.22 12.99
C THR A 385 15.92 21.14 12.96
N ALA A 386 16.08 22.45 13.14
CA ALA A 386 14.97 23.40 13.01
C ALA A 386 14.40 23.46 11.58
N LEU A 387 15.26 23.29 10.57
CA LEU A 387 14.82 23.18 9.17
C LEU A 387 14.06 21.86 8.93
N GLU A 388 14.56 20.75 9.44
CA GLU A 388 13.87 19.45 9.36
C GLU A 388 12.50 19.50 10.02
N GLU A 389 12.39 20.17 11.17
CA GLU A 389 11.09 20.41 11.83
C GLU A 389 10.14 21.22 10.96
N ALA A 390 10.62 22.33 10.38
CA ALA A 390 9.80 23.16 9.49
C ALA A 390 9.37 22.40 8.21
N ILE A 391 10.22 21.54 7.65
CA ILE A 391 9.89 20.67 6.51
C ILE A 391 8.81 19.66 6.91
N TYR A 392 8.94 19.05 8.09
CA TYR A 392 7.96 18.08 8.58
C TYR A 392 6.60 18.72 8.85
N GLU A 393 6.58 19.90 9.48
CA GLU A 393 5.35 20.66 9.72
C GLU A 393 4.67 21.09 8.42
N ALA A 394 5.45 21.52 7.44
CA ALA A 394 4.94 21.91 6.11
C ALA A 394 4.38 20.73 5.30
N ALA A 395 4.69 19.50 5.67
CA ALA A 395 4.09 18.32 5.02
C ALA A 395 2.63 18.08 5.41
N ASP A 396 2.17 18.73 6.48
CA ASP A 396 0.81 18.65 7.01
C ASP A 396 0.29 17.19 7.14
N ILE A 397 1.19 16.31 7.59
CA ILE A 397 0.87 14.89 7.76
C ILE A 397 0.24 14.71 9.13
N PRO A 398 -0.99 14.15 9.19
CA PRO A 398 -1.63 13.87 10.48
C PRO A 398 -0.82 12.87 11.29
N GLU A 399 -0.99 12.90 12.62
CA GLU A 399 -0.36 11.91 13.49
C GLU A 399 -0.88 10.50 13.15
N ILE A 400 0.04 9.64 12.70
CA ILE A 400 -0.30 8.27 12.28
C ILE A 400 -0.19 7.35 13.48
N SER A 401 -1.33 6.83 13.90
CA SER A 401 -1.45 5.80 14.94
C SER A 401 -1.62 4.41 14.33
N GLU A 402 -1.54 3.37 15.17
CA GLU A 402 -1.79 1.97 14.73
C GLU A 402 -3.21 1.73 14.20
N ASN A 403 -4.17 2.60 14.56
CA ASN A 403 -5.57 2.50 14.15
C ASN A 403 -5.93 3.47 13.02
N SER A 404 -4.98 4.29 12.56
CA SER A 404 -5.23 5.24 11.49
C SER A 404 -5.55 4.51 10.19
N VAL A 405 -6.66 4.88 9.54
CA VAL A 405 -7.05 4.38 8.23
C VAL A 405 -6.73 5.45 7.20
N ILE A 406 -5.71 5.19 6.39
CA ILE A 406 -5.25 6.08 5.31
C ILE A 406 -5.23 5.29 4.01
N ILE A 407 -5.83 5.84 2.98
CA ILE A 407 -5.92 5.19 1.67
C ILE A 407 -4.62 5.41 0.89
N THR A 408 -3.97 4.32 0.48
CA THR A 408 -2.71 4.34 -0.29
C THR A 408 -2.83 3.77 -1.70
N SER A 409 -3.93 3.04 -1.98
CA SER A 409 -4.19 2.38 -3.26
C SER A 409 -5.09 3.24 -4.14
N ALA A 410 -4.69 3.47 -5.41
CA ALA A 410 -5.52 4.18 -6.38
C ALA A 410 -6.84 3.45 -6.66
N ARG A 411 -6.84 2.11 -6.62
CA ARG A 411 -8.05 1.28 -6.76
C ARG A 411 -9.06 1.57 -5.64
N HIS A 412 -8.60 1.66 -4.39
CA HIS A 412 -9.47 1.98 -3.26
C HIS A 412 -10.01 3.40 -3.38
N TYR A 413 -9.17 4.35 -3.78
CA TYR A 413 -9.57 5.74 -4.01
C TYR A 413 -10.66 5.86 -5.08
N GLU A 414 -10.50 5.19 -6.22
CA GLU A 414 -11.47 5.17 -7.32
C GLU A 414 -12.82 4.59 -6.86
N ALA A 415 -12.79 3.44 -6.19
CA ALA A 415 -14.01 2.82 -5.67
C ALA A 415 -14.73 3.69 -4.63
N LEU A 416 -13.97 4.32 -3.71
CA LEU A 416 -14.52 5.26 -2.72
C LEU A 416 -15.11 6.52 -3.39
N THR A 417 -14.46 7.06 -4.43
CA THR A 417 -14.95 8.22 -5.17
C THR A 417 -16.29 7.91 -5.86
N HIS A 418 -16.40 6.77 -6.51
CA HIS A 418 -17.67 6.34 -7.12
C HIS A 418 -18.76 6.04 -6.07
N ALA A 419 -18.39 5.51 -4.90
CA ALA A 419 -19.31 5.33 -3.79
C ALA A 419 -19.81 6.68 -3.26
N ASP A 420 -18.92 7.69 -3.16
CA ASP A 420 -19.25 9.05 -2.74
C ASP A 420 -20.22 9.73 -3.72
N GLU A 421 -19.98 9.63 -5.01
CA GLU A 421 -20.88 10.13 -6.05
C GLU A 421 -22.28 9.48 -5.96
N SER A 422 -22.33 8.18 -5.66
CA SER A 422 -23.59 7.44 -5.55
C SER A 422 -24.37 7.86 -4.30
N ILE A 423 -23.70 8.02 -3.14
CA ILE A 423 -24.38 8.44 -1.91
C ILE A 423 -24.83 9.90 -1.98
N LEU A 424 -24.14 10.78 -2.71
CA LEU A 424 -24.59 12.15 -2.98
C LEU A 424 -25.87 12.15 -3.80
N ARG A 425 -26.01 11.28 -4.83
CA ARG A 425 -27.26 11.15 -5.58
C ARG A 425 -28.40 10.63 -4.70
N VAL A 426 -28.11 9.73 -3.76
CA VAL A 426 -29.10 9.29 -2.75
C VAL A 426 -29.59 10.45 -1.91
N ILE A 427 -28.69 11.32 -1.42
CA ILE A 427 -29.07 12.51 -0.63
C ILE A 427 -29.95 13.45 -1.45
N GLU A 428 -29.54 13.75 -2.70
CA GLU A 428 -30.32 14.59 -3.61
C GLU A 428 -31.71 13.99 -3.91
N ALA A 429 -31.77 12.68 -4.16
CA ALA A 429 -33.03 11.97 -4.43
C ALA A 429 -33.98 12.04 -3.23
N LEU A 430 -33.48 11.91 -2.00
CA LEU A 430 -34.25 12.06 -0.78
C LEU A 430 -34.74 13.51 -0.60
N ASP A 431 -33.93 14.52 -0.95
CA ASP A 431 -34.32 15.93 -0.91
C ASP A 431 -35.44 16.28 -1.91
N PHE A 432 -35.40 15.68 -3.09
CA PHE A 432 -36.45 15.88 -4.11
C PHE A 432 -37.67 14.98 -3.89
N GLY A 433 -37.68 14.14 -2.86
CA GLY A 433 -38.80 13.23 -2.58
C GLY A 433 -39.03 12.19 -3.66
N LEU A 434 -37.92 11.73 -4.30
CA LEU A 434 -38.01 10.70 -5.33
C LEU A 434 -38.46 9.36 -4.74
N SER A 435 -38.99 8.48 -5.60
CA SER A 435 -39.46 7.16 -5.22
C SER A 435 -38.33 6.27 -4.68
N GLY A 436 -38.69 5.34 -3.76
CA GLY A 436 -37.75 4.48 -3.07
C GLY A 436 -36.96 3.54 -4.00
N ASP A 437 -37.53 3.17 -5.17
CA ASP A 437 -36.86 2.35 -6.20
C ASP A 437 -35.62 3.04 -6.80
N LEU A 438 -35.72 4.33 -7.11
CA LEU A 438 -34.59 5.12 -7.63
C LEU A 438 -33.49 5.29 -6.57
N VAL A 439 -33.88 5.59 -5.33
CA VAL A 439 -32.92 5.68 -4.22
C VAL A 439 -32.22 4.36 -3.95
N SER A 440 -32.96 3.24 -4.02
CA SER A 440 -32.42 1.89 -3.81
C SER A 440 -31.37 1.50 -4.86
N GLU A 441 -31.53 1.94 -6.11
CA GLU A 441 -30.55 1.64 -7.17
C GLU A 441 -29.19 2.30 -6.89
N ASP A 442 -29.18 3.59 -6.52
CA ASP A 442 -27.93 4.28 -6.16
C ASP A 442 -27.29 3.69 -4.89
N LEU A 443 -28.08 3.25 -3.90
CA LEU A 443 -27.56 2.54 -2.73
C LEU A 443 -26.91 1.21 -3.09
N ARG A 444 -27.49 0.44 -4.03
CA ARG A 444 -26.90 -0.81 -4.53
C ARG A 444 -25.59 -0.57 -5.26
N ILE A 445 -25.50 0.51 -6.07
CA ILE A 445 -24.25 0.91 -6.72
C ILE A 445 -23.18 1.24 -5.66
N CYS A 446 -23.53 2.04 -4.65
CA CYS A 446 -22.62 2.37 -3.55
C CYS A 446 -22.12 1.12 -2.81
N LEU A 447 -23.02 0.18 -2.48
CA LEU A 447 -22.71 -1.12 -1.86
C LEU A 447 -21.75 -1.94 -2.72
N HIS A 448 -21.96 -1.94 -4.03
CA HIS A 448 -21.10 -2.66 -4.98
C HIS A 448 -19.67 -2.09 -4.97
N GLN A 449 -19.53 -0.77 -5.06
CA GLN A 449 -18.23 -0.10 -5.04
C GLN A 449 -17.44 -0.38 -3.75
N LEU A 450 -18.10 -0.36 -2.58
CA LEU A 450 -17.45 -0.71 -1.32
C LEU A 450 -17.07 -2.20 -1.24
N ALA A 451 -17.91 -3.09 -1.80
CA ALA A 451 -17.60 -4.51 -1.84
C ALA A 451 -16.41 -4.86 -2.73
N ASP A 452 -16.21 -4.12 -3.81
CA ASP A 452 -15.07 -4.31 -4.72
C ASP A 452 -13.71 -4.06 -4.03
N ILE A 453 -13.67 -3.19 -3.03
CA ILE A 453 -12.44 -2.91 -2.27
C ILE A 453 -11.97 -4.15 -1.52
N THR A 454 -12.89 -4.84 -0.82
CA THR A 454 -12.57 -6.02 0.00
C THR A 454 -12.64 -7.35 -0.76
N GLY A 455 -13.09 -7.32 -2.03
CA GLY A 455 -13.31 -8.54 -2.82
C GLY A 455 -14.56 -9.31 -2.39
N GLY A 456 -15.55 -8.65 -1.79
CA GLY A 456 -16.80 -9.26 -1.30
C GLY A 456 -17.76 -9.71 -2.42
N GLN A 457 -17.46 -9.40 -3.68
CA GLN A 457 -18.08 -9.95 -4.87
C GLN A 457 -17.10 -10.85 -5.63
N ILE A 458 -17.57 -11.59 -6.63
CA ILE A 458 -16.70 -12.41 -7.49
C ILE A 458 -15.81 -11.47 -8.29
N THR A 459 -14.60 -11.26 -7.80
CA THR A 459 -13.61 -10.42 -8.47
C THR A 459 -13.11 -11.15 -9.72
N PRO A 460 -13.17 -10.55 -10.93
CA PRO A 460 -12.70 -11.18 -12.15
C PRO A 460 -11.24 -11.62 -12.03
N HIS A 461 -10.90 -12.76 -12.61
CA HIS A 461 -9.54 -13.33 -12.62
C HIS A 461 -8.49 -12.35 -13.16
N GLU A 462 -8.86 -11.52 -14.12
CA GLU A 462 -8.00 -10.50 -14.70
C GLU A 462 -7.63 -9.41 -13.68
N VAL A 463 -8.58 -8.98 -12.86
CA VAL A 463 -8.36 -7.99 -11.78
C VAL A 463 -7.43 -8.57 -10.72
N LEU A 464 -7.70 -9.81 -10.26
CA LEU A 464 -6.83 -10.52 -9.33
C LEU A 464 -5.41 -10.68 -9.91
N GLY A 465 -5.30 -11.08 -11.18
CA GLY A 465 -4.04 -11.21 -11.88
C GLY A 465 -3.24 -9.90 -11.91
N ASN A 466 -3.90 -8.77 -12.14
CA ASN A 466 -3.25 -7.45 -12.13
C ASN A 466 -2.78 -7.03 -10.73
N ILE A 467 -3.57 -7.28 -9.69
CA ILE A 467 -3.19 -6.98 -8.31
C ILE A 467 -1.96 -7.78 -7.90
N PHE A 468 -1.98 -9.11 -8.10
CA PHE A 468 -0.92 -10.00 -7.62
C PHE A 468 0.34 -10.01 -8.50
N LYS A 469 0.27 -9.54 -9.76
CA LYS A 469 1.41 -9.47 -10.69
C LYS A 469 2.61 -8.67 -10.15
N HIS A 470 2.36 -7.68 -9.33
CA HIS A 470 3.40 -6.81 -8.77
C HIS A 470 3.97 -7.32 -7.43
N PHE A 471 3.51 -8.46 -6.96
CA PHE A 471 4.03 -9.07 -5.74
C PHE A 471 5.36 -9.78 -5.99
N CYS A 472 6.14 -9.96 -4.92
CA CYS A 472 7.34 -10.79 -4.97
C CYS A 472 6.98 -12.27 -5.13
N ILE A 473 7.80 -13.03 -5.86
CA ILE A 473 7.71 -14.50 -5.88
C ILE A 473 8.03 -15.01 -4.46
N GLY A 474 7.20 -15.90 -3.94
CA GLY A 474 7.36 -16.44 -2.57
C GLY A 474 6.43 -15.80 -1.53
N LYS A 475 5.59 -14.83 -1.97
CA LYS A 475 4.58 -14.16 -1.14
C LYS A 475 3.17 -14.32 -1.72
#